data_dee6ca97823b5d665eba86eab26fdd44
#
_entry.id   dee6ca97823b5d665eba86eab26fdd44
#
_cell.length_a   1.000
_cell.length_b   1.000
_cell.length_c   1.000
_cell.angle_alpha   90.00
_cell.angle_beta   90.00
_cell.angle_gamma   90.00
#
_symmetry.space_group_name_H-M   'P 1'
#
loop_
_entity.id
_entity.type
_entity.pdbx_description
1 polymer ?
#
loop_
_entity_poly.entity_id
_entity_poly.type
_entity_poly.pdbx_seq_one_letter_code
_entity_poly.pdbx_strand_id
1 'polypeptide(L)'
;PHIFALSTNSPFWEGRQTGYKSFRTKVFDKFPRTGLPEYFDSVASYQNYLDTLVKTNCIDNPKKIWWDLRLHPFYDTIEFRICDMSLTVDETICIVAIIQAIVAKLYKLNMNNTSFNIYRLALIKENKFRAARYGIDNTMIDFGLQKEVETKMLIHVLLEFIDDVVAELGSREDINYVHEILRTGTGADKQLAVFNETGDLTKVVDFITGEFSKGL
;
A
#
# COMPACT_ATOMS: atom_id res chain seq x y z
N PRO A 1 -3.15 4.90 1.47
CA PRO A 1 -4.07 4.01 2.18
C PRO A 1 -4.88 3.09 1.26
N HIS A 2 -5.38 3.55 0.08
CA HIS A 2 -6.20 2.76 -0.85
C HIS A 2 -5.48 1.52 -1.38
N ILE A 3 -4.26 1.69 -1.91
CA ILE A 3 -3.43 0.58 -2.40
C ILE A 3 -3.09 -0.39 -1.26
N PHE A 4 -2.84 0.15 -0.07
CA PHE A 4 -2.57 -0.67 1.09
C PHE A 4 -3.80 -1.50 1.49
N ALA A 5 -5.00 -0.93 1.45
CA ALA A 5 -6.23 -1.67 1.71
C ALA A 5 -6.42 -2.83 0.73
N LEU A 6 -6.12 -2.61 -0.56
CA LEU A 6 -6.18 -3.64 -1.62
C LEU A 6 -5.16 -4.78 -1.42
N SER A 7 -4.01 -4.49 -0.82
CA SER A 7 -2.90 -5.43 -0.69
C SER A 7 -2.83 -6.16 0.66
N THR A 8 -3.82 -5.98 1.55
CA THR A 8 -3.79 -6.60 2.87
C THR A 8 -3.76 -8.13 2.79
N ASN A 9 -2.74 -8.77 3.41
CA ASN A 9 -2.52 -10.22 3.30
C ASN A 9 -1.80 -10.84 4.51
N SER A 10 -1.84 -10.20 5.69
CA SER A 10 -1.15 -10.71 6.88
C SER A 10 -2.04 -10.65 8.14
N PRO A 11 -3.14 -11.45 8.20
CA PRO A 11 -4.08 -11.42 9.32
C PRO A 11 -3.62 -12.21 10.54
N PHE A 12 -2.62 -13.09 10.41
CA PHE A 12 -2.11 -13.95 11.46
C PHE A 12 -0.70 -13.55 11.91
N TRP A 13 -0.41 -13.75 13.19
CA TRP A 13 0.89 -13.57 13.80
C TRP A 13 1.09 -14.56 14.96
N GLU A 14 2.25 -15.20 15.02
CA GLU A 14 2.58 -16.19 16.07
C GLU A 14 1.48 -17.23 16.31
N GLY A 15 0.90 -17.74 15.23
CA GLY A 15 -0.15 -18.75 15.30
C GLY A 15 -1.52 -18.25 15.75
N ARG A 16 -1.76 -16.94 15.72
CA ARG A 16 -3.02 -16.34 16.20
C ARG A 16 -3.60 -15.36 15.19
N GLN A 17 -4.91 -15.32 15.12
CA GLN A 17 -5.62 -14.26 14.42
C GLN A 17 -5.46 -12.95 15.20
N THR A 18 -4.98 -11.91 14.52
CA THR A 18 -4.62 -10.63 15.15
C THR A 18 -5.76 -9.63 15.22
N GLY A 19 -6.80 -9.85 14.43
CA GLY A 19 -7.88 -8.91 14.22
C GLY A 19 -7.51 -7.76 13.27
N TYR A 20 -6.35 -7.79 12.62
CA TYR A 20 -5.93 -6.90 11.53
C TYR A 20 -5.97 -7.67 10.21
N LYS A 21 -6.20 -6.98 9.11
CA LYS A 21 -6.02 -7.52 7.75
C LYS A 21 -4.55 -7.47 7.33
N SER A 22 -3.78 -6.51 7.87
CA SER A 22 -2.33 -6.44 7.74
C SER A 22 -1.68 -6.19 9.09
N PHE A 23 -1.21 -7.26 9.74
CA PHE A 23 -0.43 -7.16 10.99
C PHE A 23 1.05 -6.88 10.72
N ARG A 24 1.54 -7.14 9.50
CA ARG A 24 2.91 -6.83 9.08
C ARG A 24 3.30 -5.39 9.42
N THR A 25 2.43 -4.42 9.16
CA THR A 25 2.70 -3.01 9.48
C THR A 25 2.88 -2.78 10.97
N LYS A 26 2.16 -3.50 11.84
CA LYS A 26 2.30 -3.39 13.30
C LYS A 26 3.61 -3.94 13.81
N VAL A 27 4.16 -4.96 13.16
CA VAL A 27 5.51 -5.46 13.44
C VAL A 27 6.55 -4.40 13.06
N PHE A 28 6.42 -3.83 11.86
CA PHE A 28 7.35 -2.80 11.37
C PHE A 28 7.28 -1.48 12.15
N ASP A 29 6.10 -1.06 12.60
CA ASP A 29 5.91 0.19 13.37
C ASP A 29 6.75 0.24 14.67
N LYS A 30 7.30 -0.88 15.11
CA LYS A 30 8.21 -0.96 16.28
C LYS A 30 9.64 -0.53 15.98
N PHE A 31 10.03 -0.47 14.71
CA PHE A 31 11.38 -0.09 14.31
C PHE A 31 11.45 1.42 14.04
N PRO A 32 12.60 2.07 14.33
CA PRO A 32 12.79 3.46 13.99
C PRO A 32 12.80 3.65 12.44
N ARG A 33 12.41 4.84 11.99
CA ARG A 33 12.43 5.22 10.57
C ARG A 33 11.53 4.35 9.67
N THR A 34 10.40 3.91 10.20
CA THR A 34 9.34 3.18 9.50
C THR A 34 8.07 4.02 9.40
N GLY A 35 7.09 3.52 8.66
CA GLY A 35 5.80 4.18 8.49
C GLY A 35 5.80 5.22 7.38
N LEU A 36 4.89 6.18 7.46
CA LEU A 36 4.78 7.23 6.45
C LEU A 36 5.98 8.16 6.49
N PRO A 37 6.55 8.56 5.32
CA PRO A 37 7.60 9.57 5.27
C PRO A 37 7.09 10.92 5.76
N GLU A 38 8.00 11.75 6.25
CA GLU A 38 7.73 13.16 6.47
C GLU A 38 7.64 13.90 5.13
N TYR A 39 7.05 15.09 5.18
CA TYR A 39 7.07 16.00 4.05
C TYR A 39 8.44 16.71 3.97
N PHE A 40 9.02 16.73 2.80
CA PHE A 40 10.21 17.51 2.47
C PHE A 40 9.87 18.53 1.40
N ASP A 41 10.24 19.78 1.60
CA ASP A 41 10.01 20.86 0.68
C ASP A 41 10.94 20.84 -0.53
N SER A 42 12.06 20.12 -0.44
CA SER A 42 13.06 19.99 -1.50
C SER A 42 13.88 18.72 -1.38
N VAL A 43 14.51 18.35 -2.48
CA VAL A 43 15.50 17.24 -2.51
C VAL A 43 16.68 17.59 -1.58
N ALA A 44 17.09 18.83 -1.51
CA ALA A 44 18.17 19.28 -0.62
C ALA A 44 17.81 19.10 0.86
N SER A 45 16.57 19.40 1.25
CA SER A 45 16.06 19.16 2.61
C SER A 45 16.07 17.66 2.95
N TYR A 46 15.62 16.83 2.03
CA TYR A 46 15.68 15.37 2.18
C TYR A 46 17.13 14.87 2.33
N GLN A 47 18.06 15.34 1.47
CA GLN A 47 19.46 14.95 1.54
C GLN A 47 20.11 15.37 2.86
N ASN A 48 19.83 16.59 3.34
CA ASN A 48 20.33 17.06 4.64
C ASN A 48 19.84 16.19 5.81
N TYR A 49 18.60 15.72 5.76
CA TYR A 49 18.08 14.76 6.74
C TYR A 49 18.86 13.44 6.73
N LEU A 50 19.12 12.86 5.53
CA LEU A 50 19.92 11.66 5.37
C LEU A 50 21.34 11.82 5.92
N ASP A 51 22.00 12.92 5.54
CA ASP A 51 23.36 13.24 5.97
C ASP A 51 23.46 13.40 7.48
N THR A 52 22.43 13.99 8.08
CA THR A 52 22.34 14.14 9.55
C THR A 52 22.30 12.77 10.22
N LEU A 53 21.48 11.84 9.74
CA LEU A 53 21.37 10.50 10.30
C LEU A 53 22.68 9.71 10.17
N VAL A 54 23.38 9.86 9.04
CA VAL A 54 24.69 9.22 8.82
C VAL A 54 25.76 9.85 9.73
N LYS A 55 25.88 11.18 9.76
CA LYS A 55 26.86 11.90 10.60
C LYS A 55 26.70 11.65 12.09
N THR A 56 25.46 11.40 12.53
CA THR A 56 25.17 11.10 13.95
C THR A 56 25.23 9.60 14.27
N ASN A 57 25.68 8.77 13.36
CA ASN A 57 25.76 7.31 13.49
C ASN A 57 24.41 6.63 13.79
N CYS A 58 23.27 7.27 13.46
CA CYS A 58 21.96 6.64 13.57
C CYS A 58 21.78 5.54 12.52
N ILE A 59 22.38 5.73 11.34
CA ILE A 59 22.45 4.76 10.23
C ILE A 59 23.84 4.82 9.59
N ASP A 60 24.27 3.73 8.98
CA ASP A 60 25.51 3.69 8.16
C ASP A 60 25.25 4.05 6.69
N ASN A 61 24.00 3.86 6.25
CA ASN A 61 23.60 4.22 4.89
C ASN A 61 22.07 4.42 4.80
N PRO A 62 21.57 5.17 3.79
CA PRO A 62 20.16 5.50 3.62
C PRO A 62 19.22 4.30 3.37
N LYS A 63 19.73 3.10 3.03
CA LYS A 63 18.90 1.89 2.91
C LYS A 63 18.23 1.48 4.23
N LYS A 64 18.72 1.99 5.37
CA LYS A 64 18.15 1.73 6.70
C LYS A 64 16.95 2.63 7.07
N ILE A 65 16.39 3.32 6.09
CA ILE A 65 15.11 4.00 6.18
C ILE A 65 14.05 3.09 5.55
N TRP A 66 13.05 2.70 6.33
CA TRP A 66 12.03 1.74 5.91
C TRP A 66 10.63 2.37 5.85
N TRP A 67 10.55 3.59 5.33
CA TRP A 67 9.26 4.24 5.12
C TRP A 67 8.38 3.48 4.11
N ASP A 68 7.09 3.69 4.22
CA ASP A 68 6.08 3.10 3.32
C ASP A 68 6.29 3.46 1.84
N LEU A 69 6.90 4.63 1.62
CA LEU A 69 7.31 5.16 0.33
C LEU A 69 8.71 5.78 0.52
N ARG A 70 9.66 5.42 -0.34
CA ARG A 70 11.05 5.86 -0.21
C ARG A 70 11.66 6.17 -1.58
N LEU A 71 12.39 7.30 -1.69
CA LEU A 71 13.34 7.48 -2.78
C LEU A 71 14.48 6.48 -2.62
N HIS A 72 14.80 5.74 -3.67
CA HIS A 72 15.90 4.79 -3.61
C HIS A 72 17.24 5.55 -3.59
N PRO A 73 18.18 5.24 -2.66
CA PRO A 73 19.39 6.05 -2.48
C PRO A 73 20.42 5.95 -3.60
N PHE A 74 20.30 4.96 -4.50
CA PHE A 74 21.28 4.70 -5.56
C PHE A 74 20.69 4.62 -6.97
N TYR A 75 19.37 4.63 -7.10
CA TYR A 75 18.67 4.57 -8.38
C TYR A 75 17.61 5.66 -8.39
N ASP A 76 17.39 6.26 -9.55
CA ASP A 76 16.35 7.29 -9.74
C ASP A 76 14.95 6.64 -9.77
N THR A 77 14.61 5.98 -8.67
CA THR A 77 13.35 5.23 -8.51
C THR A 77 12.68 5.53 -7.18
N ILE A 78 11.37 5.31 -7.15
CA ILE A 78 10.56 5.36 -5.93
C ILE A 78 10.19 3.92 -5.55
N GLU A 79 10.50 3.55 -4.32
CA GLU A 79 10.16 2.24 -3.76
C GLU A 79 8.88 2.31 -2.94
N PHE A 80 7.90 1.50 -3.29
CA PHE A 80 6.66 1.34 -2.55
C PHE A 80 6.76 0.11 -1.63
N ARG A 81 6.74 0.34 -0.33
CA ARG A 81 6.96 -0.70 0.70
C ARG A 81 5.72 -1.00 1.54
N ILE A 82 4.67 -0.19 1.38
CA ILE A 82 3.48 -0.27 2.23
C ILE A 82 2.68 -1.56 2.04
N CYS A 83 2.69 -2.13 0.84
CA CYS A 83 1.90 -3.30 0.48
C CYS A 83 2.38 -4.56 1.21
N ASP A 84 1.45 -5.42 1.61
CA ASP A 84 1.77 -6.81 1.92
C ASP A 84 2.11 -7.54 0.61
N MET A 85 2.74 -8.69 0.70
CA MET A 85 2.94 -9.58 -0.44
C MET A 85 1.58 -10.10 -0.89
N SER A 86 1.26 -9.98 -2.17
CA SER A 86 0.00 -10.47 -2.73
C SER A 86 -0.06 -12.00 -2.73
N LEU A 87 -1.28 -12.54 -2.76
CA LEU A 87 -1.53 -13.97 -2.76
C LEU A 87 -1.28 -14.58 -4.15
N THR A 88 -1.57 -13.82 -5.22
CA THR A 88 -1.41 -14.27 -6.60
C THR A 88 -0.57 -13.30 -7.43
N VAL A 89 -0.09 -13.78 -8.59
CA VAL A 89 0.64 -12.96 -9.56
C VAL A 89 -0.25 -11.84 -10.11
N ASP A 90 -1.51 -12.16 -10.44
CA ASP A 90 -2.46 -11.19 -11.00
C ASP A 90 -2.75 -10.04 -10.01
N GLU A 91 -2.90 -10.34 -8.72
CA GLU A 91 -3.01 -9.32 -7.67
C GLU A 91 -1.78 -8.41 -7.65
N THR A 92 -0.57 -8.99 -7.76
CA THR A 92 0.69 -8.24 -7.78
C THR A 92 0.76 -7.32 -8.99
N ILE A 93 0.48 -7.83 -10.19
CA ILE A 93 0.50 -7.06 -11.43
C ILE A 93 -0.51 -5.92 -11.36
N CYS A 94 -1.72 -6.18 -10.89
CA CYS A 94 -2.76 -5.17 -10.71
C CYS A 94 -2.29 -4.02 -9.79
N ILE A 95 -1.75 -4.35 -8.62
CA ILE A 95 -1.27 -3.36 -7.66
C ILE A 95 -0.11 -2.54 -8.24
N VAL A 96 0.84 -3.18 -8.92
CA VAL A 96 1.97 -2.50 -9.57
C VAL A 96 1.48 -1.58 -10.69
N ALA A 97 0.53 -2.02 -11.51
CA ALA A 97 -0.06 -1.21 -12.58
C ALA A 97 -0.79 0.04 -12.04
N ILE A 98 -1.55 -0.09 -10.95
CA ILE A 98 -2.20 1.04 -10.28
C ILE A 98 -1.13 2.01 -9.73
N ILE A 99 -0.08 1.50 -9.09
CA ILE A 99 1.02 2.33 -8.57
C ILE A 99 1.70 3.10 -9.69
N GLN A 100 2.03 2.43 -10.80
CA GLN A 100 2.63 3.05 -11.98
C GLN A 100 1.73 4.16 -12.53
N ALA A 101 0.44 3.91 -12.66
CA ALA A 101 -0.53 4.89 -13.15
C ALA A 101 -0.65 6.10 -12.22
N ILE A 102 -0.62 5.91 -10.89
CA ILE A 102 -0.60 7.02 -9.93
C ILE A 102 0.65 7.88 -10.13
N VAL A 103 1.82 7.28 -10.25
CA VAL A 103 3.09 8.02 -10.46
C VAL A 103 3.03 8.79 -11.77
N ALA A 104 2.59 8.16 -12.86
CA ALA A 104 2.44 8.81 -14.16
C ALA A 104 1.45 9.98 -14.10
N LYS A 105 0.32 9.80 -13.42
CA LYS A 105 -0.69 10.86 -13.24
C LYS A 105 -0.13 12.05 -12.46
N LEU A 106 0.54 11.80 -11.35
CA LEU A 106 1.16 12.85 -10.54
C LEU A 106 2.27 13.59 -11.30
N TYR A 107 3.07 12.86 -12.08
CA TYR A 107 4.07 13.46 -12.97
C TYR A 107 3.41 14.35 -14.03
N LYS A 108 2.36 13.90 -14.70
CA LYS A 108 1.58 14.65 -15.68
C LYS A 108 1.00 15.94 -15.09
N LEU A 109 0.45 15.88 -13.87
CA LEU A 109 -0.03 17.06 -13.15
C LEU A 109 1.10 18.05 -12.89
N ASN A 110 2.24 17.57 -12.39
CA ASN A 110 3.41 18.41 -12.13
C ASN A 110 3.93 19.11 -13.40
N MET A 111 4.01 18.40 -14.52
CA MET A 111 4.41 18.96 -15.82
C MET A 111 3.46 20.04 -16.31
N ASN A 112 2.19 19.99 -15.92
CA ASN A 112 1.17 20.99 -16.24
C ASN A 112 1.05 22.10 -15.18
N ASN A 113 2.02 22.22 -14.26
CA ASN A 113 2.01 23.17 -13.14
C ASN A 113 0.75 23.04 -12.25
N THR A 114 0.18 21.86 -12.17
CA THR A 114 -0.95 21.57 -11.30
C THR A 114 -0.44 20.91 -10.04
N SER A 115 -0.60 21.58 -8.89
CA SER A 115 -0.20 21.01 -7.60
C SER A 115 -1.27 20.09 -7.05
N PHE A 116 -0.84 19.08 -6.30
CA PHE A 116 -1.73 18.25 -5.51
C PHE A 116 -1.81 18.79 -4.07
N ASN A 117 -2.98 18.66 -3.45
CA ASN A 117 -3.14 19.11 -2.06
C ASN A 117 -2.29 18.29 -1.11
N ILE A 118 -1.59 18.97 -0.20
CA ILE A 118 -0.86 18.33 0.89
C ILE A 118 -1.79 18.18 2.08
N TYR A 119 -2.10 16.94 2.42
CA TYR A 119 -2.95 16.62 3.55
C TYR A 119 -2.15 16.41 4.83
N ARG A 120 -2.79 16.61 5.98
CA ARG A 120 -2.16 16.39 7.28
C ARG A 120 -1.74 14.94 7.44
N LEU A 121 -0.49 14.71 7.81
CA LEU A 121 0.06 13.37 8.02
C LEU A 121 -0.76 12.56 9.03
N ALA A 122 -1.30 13.21 10.08
CA ALA A 122 -2.15 12.56 11.06
C ALA A 122 -3.42 11.92 10.44
N LEU A 123 -4.07 12.60 9.47
CA LEU A 123 -5.23 12.07 8.77
C LEU A 123 -4.87 10.91 7.84
N ILE A 124 -3.71 10.98 7.20
CA ILE A 124 -3.19 9.89 6.36
C ILE A 124 -2.89 8.66 7.23
N LYS A 125 -2.33 8.87 8.43
CA LYS A 125 -2.08 7.80 9.43
C LYS A 125 -3.38 7.15 9.89
N GLU A 126 -4.45 7.91 10.09
CA GLU A 126 -5.76 7.39 10.44
C GLU A 126 -6.29 6.45 9.33
N ASN A 127 -6.27 6.89 8.08
CA ASN A 127 -6.66 6.04 6.95
C ASN A 127 -5.74 4.82 6.78
N LYS A 128 -4.43 4.97 7.05
CA LYS A 128 -3.51 3.83 7.08
C LYS A 128 -3.88 2.81 8.15
N PHE A 129 -4.24 3.29 9.35
CA PHE A 129 -4.69 2.42 10.43
C PHE A 129 -5.98 1.67 10.04
N ARG A 130 -6.97 2.38 9.47
CA ARG A 130 -8.22 1.78 8.99
C ARG A 130 -7.96 0.72 7.92
N ALA A 131 -7.09 1.00 6.96
CA ALA A 131 -6.66 0.03 5.94
C ALA A 131 -6.02 -1.22 6.58
N ALA A 132 -5.07 -1.04 7.50
CA ALA A 132 -4.40 -2.15 8.18
C ALA A 132 -5.39 -3.02 8.97
N ARG A 133 -6.36 -2.39 9.64
CA ARG A 133 -7.30 -3.06 10.52
C ARG A 133 -8.41 -3.78 9.77
N TYR A 134 -8.96 -3.13 8.75
CA TYR A 134 -10.23 -3.54 8.14
C TYR A 134 -10.11 -3.84 6.62
N GLY A 135 -8.98 -3.53 5.98
CA GLY A 135 -8.80 -3.72 4.53
C GLY A 135 -9.75 -2.85 3.72
N ILE A 136 -10.42 -3.46 2.76
CA ILE A 136 -11.37 -2.81 1.85
C ILE A 136 -12.80 -2.72 2.38
N ASP A 137 -13.13 -3.48 3.43
CA ASP A 137 -14.50 -3.59 3.98
C ASP A 137 -14.71 -2.62 5.13
N ASN A 138 -14.43 -1.34 4.89
CA ASN A 138 -14.64 -0.28 5.86
C ASN A 138 -14.80 1.08 5.17
N THR A 139 -14.76 2.14 5.98
CA THR A 139 -14.75 3.53 5.54
C THR A 139 -13.41 4.19 5.80
N MET A 140 -13.04 5.17 4.97
CA MET A 140 -11.90 6.05 5.17
C MET A 140 -12.35 7.51 5.14
N ILE A 141 -11.49 8.40 5.62
CA ILE A 141 -11.71 9.84 5.51
C ILE A 141 -11.42 10.25 4.07
N ASP A 142 -12.41 10.81 3.40
CA ASP A 142 -12.20 11.61 2.19
C ASP A 142 -11.74 13.00 2.63
N PHE A 143 -10.50 13.35 2.28
CA PHE A 143 -9.90 14.61 2.74
C PHE A 143 -10.46 15.84 2.02
N GLY A 144 -10.95 15.67 0.78
CA GLY A 144 -11.57 16.76 0.02
C GLY A 144 -12.97 17.07 0.54
N LEU A 145 -13.77 16.05 0.76
CA LEU A 145 -15.15 16.18 1.24
C LEU A 145 -15.25 16.30 2.77
N GLN A 146 -14.16 16.02 3.50
CA GLN A 146 -14.08 16.02 4.97
C GLN A 146 -15.16 15.14 5.62
N LYS A 147 -15.43 13.99 5.01
CA LYS A 147 -16.42 13.02 5.48
C LYS A 147 -15.91 11.59 5.36
N GLU A 148 -16.61 10.70 6.00
CA GLU A 148 -16.41 9.27 5.91
C GLU A 148 -17.03 8.72 4.64
N VAL A 149 -16.24 7.94 3.86
CA VAL A 149 -16.66 7.32 2.59
C VAL A 149 -16.19 5.86 2.57
N GLU A 150 -16.98 4.98 2.00
CA GLU A 150 -16.61 3.58 1.83
C GLU A 150 -15.26 3.43 1.08
N THR A 151 -14.39 2.59 1.58
CA THR A 151 -13.06 2.36 0.99
C THR A 151 -13.16 1.91 -0.47
N LYS A 152 -14.11 1.03 -0.79
CA LYS A 152 -14.36 0.57 -2.17
C LYS A 152 -14.73 1.72 -3.10
N MET A 153 -15.55 2.66 -2.63
CA MET A 153 -15.89 3.86 -3.40
C MET A 153 -14.67 4.75 -3.64
N LEU A 154 -13.83 4.96 -2.60
CA LEU A 154 -12.60 5.75 -2.76
C LEU A 154 -11.59 5.09 -3.71
N ILE A 155 -11.58 3.75 -3.79
CA ILE A 155 -10.79 3.03 -4.79
C ILE A 155 -11.35 3.31 -6.20
N HIS A 156 -12.67 3.32 -6.41
CA HIS A 156 -13.25 3.70 -7.70
C HIS A 156 -12.88 5.15 -8.10
N VAL A 157 -12.95 6.10 -7.16
CA VAL A 157 -12.51 7.48 -7.39
C VAL A 157 -11.01 7.54 -7.76
N LEU A 158 -10.17 6.71 -7.14
CA LEU A 158 -8.76 6.61 -7.51
C LEU A 158 -8.59 6.08 -8.94
N LEU A 159 -9.37 5.07 -9.36
CA LEU A 159 -9.31 4.53 -10.72
C LEU A 159 -9.76 5.57 -11.75
N GLU A 160 -10.81 6.33 -11.48
CA GLU A 160 -11.23 7.47 -12.32
C GLU A 160 -10.14 8.55 -12.41
N PHE A 161 -9.47 8.85 -11.30
CA PHE A 161 -8.39 9.83 -11.26
C PHE A 161 -7.21 9.47 -12.17
N ILE A 162 -6.86 8.19 -12.28
CA ILE A 162 -5.72 7.72 -13.08
C ILE A 162 -6.09 7.32 -14.52
N ASP A 163 -7.38 7.31 -14.87
CA ASP A 163 -7.90 6.73 -16.11
C ASP A 163 -7.24 7.27 -17.39
N ASP A 164 -6.96 8.58 -17.42
CA ASP A 164 -6.37 9.27 -18.56
C ASP A 164 -4.90 8.90 -18.86
N VAL A 165 -4.20 8.23 -17.96
CA VAL A 165 -2.83 7.75 -18.18
C VAL A 165 -2.76 6.24 -18.41
N VAL A 166 -3.79 5.51 -18.06
CA VAL A 166 -3.83 4.03 -18.14
C VAL A 166 -3.70 3.53 -19.58
N ALA A 167 -4.34 4.23 -20.53
CA ALA A 167 -4.27 3.88 -21.95
C ALA A 167 -2.85 4.07 -22.52
N GLU A 168 -2.16 5.15 -22.12
CA GLU A 168 -0.80 5.45 -22.53
C GLU A 168 0.20 4.41 -21.99
N LEU A 169 -0.07 3.87 -20.80
CA LEU A 169 0.75 2.84 -20.14
C LEU A 169 0.46 1.42 -20.65
N GLY A 170 -0.64 1.20 -21.40
CA GLY A 170 -1.05 -0.12 -21.87
C GLY A 170 -1.50 -1.08 -20.76
N SER A 171 -1.84 -0.58 -19.57
CA SER A 171 -2.08 -1.38 -18.36
C SER A 171 -3.57 -1.56 -18.00
N ARG A 172 -4.48 -1.32 -18.96
CA ARG A 172 -5.92 -1.38 -18.71
C ARG A 172 -6.39 -2.73 -18.19
N GLU A 173 -5.96 -3.80 -18.82
CA GLU A 173 -6.36 -5.16 -18.44
C GLU A 173 -5.86 -5.53 -17.06
N ASP A 174 -4.60 -5.19 -16.77
CA ASP A 174 -3.99 -5.45 -15.47
C ASP A 174 -4.72 -4.72 -14.34
N ILE A 175 -5.06 -3.45 -14.55
CA ILE A 175 -5.80 -2.63 -13.57
C ILE A 175 -7.22 -3.14 -13.37
N ASN A 176 -7.88 -3.64 -14.40
CA ASN A 176 -9.25 -4.16 -14.30
C ASN A 176 -9.36 -5.32 -13.31
N TYR A 177 -8.28 -6.05 -13.03
CA TYR A 177 -8.27 -7.09 -12.00
C TYR A 177 -8.64 -6.57 -10.59
N VAL A 178 -8.53 -5.25 -10.35
CA VAL A 178 -8.98 -4.63 -9.10
C VAL A 178 -10.45 -4.93 -8.79
N HIS A 179 -11.30 -5.03 -9.80
CA HIS A 179 -12.72 -5.36 -9.61
C HIS A 179 -12.91 -6.76 -9.05
N GLU A 180 -12.03 -7.70 -9.41
CA GLU A 180 -12.03 -9.04 -8.83
C GLU A 180 -11.62 -8.99 -7.35
N ILE A 181 -10.58 -8.22 -7.00
CA ILE A 181 -10.18 -8.03 -5.59
C ILE A 181 -11.33 -7.40 -4.79
N LEU A 182 -12.00 -6.37 -5.34
CA LEU A 182 -13.12 -5.70 -4.66
C LEU A 182 -14.33 -6.63 -4.46
N ARG A 183 -14.52 -7.60 -5.34
CA ARG A 183 -15.62 -8.58 -5.31
C ARG A 183 -15.32 -9.74 -4.36
N THR A 184 -14.11 -10.32 -4.42
CA THR A 184 -13.75 -11.56 -3.71
C THR A 184 -13.05 -11.32 -2.38
N GLY A 185 -12.64 -10.09 -2.10
CA GLY A 185 -11.82 -9.75 -0.94
C GLY A 185 -10.33 -9.84 -1.22
N THR A 186 -9.56 -9.31 -0.29
CA THR A 186 -8.09 -9.33 -0.30
C THR A 186 -7.55 -10.70 0.12
N GLY A 187 -6.25 -10.91 0.02
CA GLY A 187 -5.63 -12.13 0.51
C GLY A 187 -5.90 -12.39 2.00
N ALA A 188 -6.00 -11.32 2.81
CA ALA A 188 -6.37 -11.44 4.21
C ALA A 188 -7.80 -11.97 4.40
N ASP A 189 -8.75 -11.53 3.57
CA ASP A 189 -10.14 -11.99 3.63
C ASP A 189 -10.24 -13.47 3.29
N LYS A 190 -9.54 -13.88 2.24
CA LYS A 190 -9.48 -15.28 1.78
C LYS A 190 -8.86 -16.19 2.84
N GLN A 191 -7.74 -15.78 3.46
CA GLN A 191 -7.10 -16.51 4.55
C GLN A 191 -8.02 -16.66 5.76
N LEU A 192 -8.69 -15.57 6.16
CA LEU A 192 -9.63 -15.57 7.27
C LEU A 192 -10.84 -16.46 6.99
N ALA A 193 -11.34 -16.51 5.76
CA ALA A 193 -12.44 -17.39 5.37
C ALA A 193 -12.05 -18.87 5.57
N VAL A 194 -10.88 -19.29 5.09
CA VAL A 194 -10.36 -20.67 5.31
C VAL A 194 -10.20 -20.98 6.79
N PHE A 195 -9.67 -20.04 7.57
CA PHE A 195 -9.52 -20.27 9.01
C PHE A 195 -10.85 -20.35 9.75
N ASN A 196 -11.82 -19.50 9.40
CA ASN A 196 -13.15 -19.51 10.01
C ASN A 196 -13.91 -20.80 9.72
N GLU A 197 -13.68 -21.41 8.55
CA GLU A 197 -14.29 -22.68 8.17
C GLU A 197 -13.63 -23.88 8.85
N THR A 198 -12.30 -23.88 8.95
CA THR A 198 -11.53 -25.06 9.35
C THR A 198 -11.01 -25.01 10.78
N GLY A 199 -10.82 -23.82 11.36
CA GLY A 199 -10.11 -23.62 12.63
C GLY A 199 -8.63 -24.01 12.61
N ASP A 200 -8.06 -24.31 11.44
CA ASP A 200 -6.72 -24.90 11.28
C ASP A 200 -5.82 -23.98 10.44
N LEU A 201 -4.74 -23.50 11.05
CA LEU A 201 -3.74 -22.68 10.35
C LEU A 201 -2.95 -23.47 9.30
N THR A 202 -2.83 -24.78 9.43
CA THR A 202 -2.18 -25.61 8.41
C THR A 202 -2.97 -25.54 7.10
N LYS A 203 -4.29 -25.54 7.18
CA LYS A 203 -5.17 -25.34 6.01
C LYS A 203 -5.03 -23.97 5.37
N VAL A 204 -4.78 -22.94 6.17
CA VAL A 204 -4.48 -21.61 5.66
C VAL A 204 -3.17 -21.62 4.90
N VAL A 205 -2.13 -22.27 5.40
CA VAL A 205 -0.83 -22.39 4.71
C VAL A 205 -0.99 -23.20 3.42
N ASP A 206 -1.70 -24.33 3.44
CA ASP A 206 -2.00 -25.13 2.25
C ASP A 206 -2.71 -24.29 1.18
N PHE A 207 -3.70 -23.49 1.60
CA PHE A 207 -4.43 -22.58 0.73
C PHE A 207 -3.50 -21.53 0.09
N ILE A 208 -2.68 -20.82 0.90
CA ILE A 208 -1.73 -19.81 0.40
C ILE A 208 -0.79 -20.42 -0.63
N THR A 209 -0.22 -21.60 -0.32
CA THR A 209 0.70 -22.32 -1.22
C THR A 209 0.01 -22.70 -2.52
N GLY A 210 -1.24 -23.18 -2.43
CA GLY A 210 -2.05 -23.55 -3.59
C GLY A 210 -2.38 -22.36 -4.50
N GLU A 211 -2.79 -21.23 -3.91
CA GLU A 211 -3.09 -20.01 -4.68
C GLU A 211 -1.84 -19.43 -5.36
N PHE A 212 -0.72 -19.37 -4.63
CA PHE A 212 0.53 -18.87 -5.18
C PHE A 212 1.01 -19.71 -6.37
N SER A 213 0.84 -21.03 -6.30
CA SER A 213 1.29 -21.96 -7.36
C SER A 213 0.43 -21.92 -8.62
N LYS A 214 -0.80 -21.39 -8.57
CA LYS A 214 -1.69 -21.29 -9.75
C LYS A 214 -1.21 -20.26 -10.79
N GLY A 215 -0.36 -19.32 -10.40
CA GLY A 215 0.15 -18.27 -11.28
C GLY A 215 1.56 -18.54 -11.84
N LEU A 216 2.12 -19.71 -11.54
CA LEU A 216 3.42 -20.17 -12.02
C LEU A 216 3.25 -21.24 -13.08
#